data_45c02f9bb1d801dbc2985cb552b0f248
#
_entry.id   45c02f9bb1d801dbc2985cb552b0f248
#
_cell.length_a   1.000
_cell.length_b   1.000
_cell.length_c   1.000
_cell.angle_alpha   90.00
_cell.angle_beta   90.00
_cell.angle_gamma   90.00
#
_symmetry.space_group_name_H-M   'P 1'
#
loop_
_entity.id
_entity.type
_entity.pdbx_description
1 polymer ?
#
loop_
_entity_poly.entity_id
_entity_poly.type
_entity_poly.pdbx_seq_one_letter_code
_entity_poly.pdbx_strand_id
1 'polypeptide(L)' 'MRPEDIREFLHQRPFQPFRVTLTDGRTYDIRHPELAMVGRNTIEIGLPAPEDSTPIYDRLVTVRLLHIMQIEPHQAPGPS' A
#
# COMPACT_ATOMS: atom_id res chain seq x y z
N MET A 1 3.24 11.19 7.74
CA MET A 1 2.00 10.73 7.06
C MET A 1 0.95 10.44 8.11
N ARG A 2 -0.22 11.00 7.94
CA ARG A 2 -1.31 10.80 8.91
C ARG A 2 -2.12 9.55 8.54
N PRO A 3 -2.63 8.83 9.55
CA PRO A 3 -3.45 7.65 9.25
C PRO A 3 -4.64 7.97 8.33
N GLU A 4 -5.25 9.13 8.50
CA GLU A 4 -6.41 9.52 7.72
C GLU A 4 -6.08 9.61 6.23
N ASP A 5 -4.88 10.05 5.89
CA ASP A 5 -4.47 10.19 4.50
C ASP A 5 -4.42 8.82 3.81
N ILE A 6 -3.91 7.82 4.52
CA ILE A 6 -3.82 6.47 3.96
C ILE A 6 -5.20 5.85 3.88
N ARG A 7 -6.02 6.08 4.88
CA ARG A 7 -7.38 5.52 4.88
C ARG A 7 -8.19 6.02 3.71
N GLU A 8 -8.00 7.27 3.29
CA GLU A 8 -8.69 7.79 2.11
C GLU A 8 -8.35 6.98 0.87
N PHE A 9 -7.06 6.62 0.71
CA PHE A 9 -6.67 5.80 -0.43
C PHE A 9 -7.27 4.40 -0.34
N LEU A 10 -7.33 3.83 0.85
CA LEU A 10 -7.86 2.47 1.01
C LEU A 10 -9.37 2.40 0.80
N HIS A 11 -10.08 3.48 1.06
CA HIS A 11 -11.54 3.49 1.00
C HIS A 11 -12.10 4.09 -0.27
N GLN A 12 -11.25 4.35 -1.27
CA GLN A 12 -11.72 4.82 -2.57
C GLN A 12 -12.62 3.78 -3.24
N ARG A 13 -13.64 4.28 -3.91
CA ARG A 13 -14.57 3.41 -4.63
C ARG A 13 -14.75 3.91 -6.06
N PRO A 14 -14.35 3.14 -7.07
CA PRO A 14 -13.65 1.85 -6.94
C PRO A 14 -12.25 2.04 -6.38
N PHE A 15 -11.73 0.98 -5.77
CA PHE A 15 -10.38 1.02 -5.22
C PHE A 15 -9.36 1.19 -6.34
N GLN A 16 -8.42 2.09 -6.12
CA GLN A 16 -7.31 2.31 -7.07
C GLN A 16 -6.02 1.89 -6.37
N PRO A 17 -5.24 1.00 -6.98
CA PRO A 17 -3.94 0.66 -6.41
C PRO A 17 -3.08 1.89 -6.21
N PHE A 18 -2.26 1.88 -5.18
CA PHE A 18 -1.39 3.01 -4.91
C PHE A 18 -0.05 2.51 -4.41
N ARG A 19 0.95 3.38 -4.53
CA ARG A 19 2.32 3.09 -4.12
C ARG A 19 2.70 3.94 -2.94
N VAL A 20 3.29 3.30 -1.94
CA VAL A 20 3.83 3.96 -0.76
C VAL A 20 5.34 4.01 -0.91
N THR A 21 5.92 5.21 -0.83
CA THR A 21 7.36 5.40 -0.92
C THR A 21 7.88 5.83 0.43
N LEU A 22 8.90 5.13 0.91
CA LEU A 22 9.51 5.42 2.20
C LEU A 22 10.68 6.38 2.04
N THR A 23 11.08 6.98 3.14
CA THR A 23 12.18 7.97 3.14
C THR A 23 13.52 7.34 2.77
N ASP A 24 13.67 6.01 2.90
CA ASP A 24 14.89 5.33 2.47
C ASP A 24 14.83 4.85 1.03
N GLY A 25 13.77 5.19 0.30
CA GLY A 25 13.64 4.85 -1.11
C GLY A 25 12.89 3.56 -1.38
N ARG A 26 12.61 2.75 -0.37
CA ARG A 26 11.84 1.54 -0.59
C ARG A 26 10.40 1.88 -0.96
N THR A 27 9.79 1.04 -1.78
CA THR A 27 8.41 1.23 -2.21
C THR A 27 7.61 -0.03 -1.97
N TYR A 28 6.33 0.15 -1.69
CA TYR A 28 5.39 -0.96 -1.57
C TYR A 28 4.13 -0.60 -2.35
N ASP A 29 3.68 -1.53 -3.19
CA ASP A 29 2.46 -1.34 -3.96
C ASP A 29 1.31 -2.01 -3.22
N ILE A 30 0.24 -1.26 -2.99
CA ILE A 30 -0.96 -1.80 -2.38
C ILE A 30 -1.99 -1.96 -3.47
N ARG A 31 -2.23 -3.20 -3.86
CA ARG A 31 -3.14 -3.55 -4.95
C ARG A 31 -4.48 -4.05 -4.44
N HIS A 32 -4.54 -4.46 -3.17
CA HIS A 32 -5.73 -5.00 -2.57
C HIS A 32 -5.94 -4.34 -1.22
N PRO A 33 -7.05 -3.62 -1.03
CA PRO A 33 -7.26 -2.92 0.24
C PRO A 33 -7.35 -3.86 1.44
N GLU A 34 -7.76 -5.12 1.22
CA GLU A 34 -7.83 -6.09 2.32
C GLU A 34 -6.45 -6.55 2.80
N LEU A 35 -5.39 -6.21 2.07
CA LEU A 35 -4.02 -6.55 2.49
C LEU A 35 -3.32 -5.39 3.18
N ALA A 36 -4.05 -4.37 3.62
CA ALA A 36 -3.46 -3.26 4.31
C ALA A 36 -4.32 -2.88 5.50
N MET A 37 -3.67 -2.70 6.66
CA MET A 37 -4.35 -2.23 7.86
C MET A 37 -3.61 -1.04 8.42
N VAL A 38 -4.34 0.04 8.66
CA VAL A 38 -3.75 1.28 9.15
C VAL A 38 -4.00 1.39 10.65
N GLY A 39 -2.92 1.48 11.41
CA GLY A 39 -3.00 1.75 12.82
C GLY A 39 -2.73 3.22 13.10
N ARG A 40 -2.58 3.54 14.37
CA ARG A 40 -2.34 4.92 14.77
C ARG A 40 -0.97 5.41 14.31
N ASN A 41 0.04 4.55 14.35
CA ASN A 41 1.42 4.93 14.04
C ASN A 41 2.05 4.07 12.95
N THR A 42 1.39 3.01 12.52
CA THR A 42 1.95 2.06 11.56
C THR A 42 0.92 1.65 10.54
N ILE A 43 1.40 1.13 9.42
CA ILE A 43 0.57 0.43 8.46
C ILE A 43 1.15 -0.97 8.30
N GLU A 44 0.27 -1.97 8.32
CA GLU A 44 0.64 -3.36 8.06
C GLU A 44 0.29 -3.66 6.61
N ILE A 45 1.25 -4.12 5.84
CA ILE A 45 1.07 -4.38 4.42
C ILE A 45 1.35 -5.84 4.14
N GLY A 46 0.34 -6.54 3.60
CA GLY A 46 0.53 -7.90 3.12
C GLY A 46 1.03 -7.87 1.70
N LEU A 47 2.10 -8.61 1.44
CA LEU A 47 2.71 -8.69 0.12
C LEU A 47 2.41 -10.07 -0.45
N PRO A 48 1.65 -10.15 -1.54
CA PRO A 48 1.39 -11.45 -2.16
C PRO A 48 2.63 -11.98 -2.86
N ALA A 49 2.64 -13.29 -3.12
CA ALA A 49 3.71 -13.87 -3.90
C ALA A 49 3.69 -13.23 -5.30
N PRO A 50 4.86 -13.03 -5.92
CA PRO A 50 4.91 -12.33 -7.20
C PRO A 50 4.05 -12.94 -8.29
N GLU A 51 3.90 -14.24 -8.30
CA GLU A 51 3.13 -14.96 -9.33
C GLU A 51 1.66 -15.11 -8.98
N ASP A 52 1.25 -14.63 -7.83
CA ASP A 52 -0.12 -14.83 -7.34
C ASP A 52 -0.90 -13.54 -7.45
N SER A 53 -2.07 -13.60 -8.09
CA SER A 53 -2.95 -12.44 -8.22
C SER A 53 -4.05 -12.41 -7.16
N THR A 54 -4.15 -13.42 -6.31
CA THR A 54 -5.17 -13.45 -5.28
C THR A 54 -4.72 -12.60 -4.08
N PRO A 55 -5.65 -12.05 -3.29
CA PRO A 55 -5.29 -11.26 -2.12
C PRO A 55 -4.92 -12.13 -0.92
N ILE A 56 -3.97 -13.03 -1.13
CA ILE A 56 -3.40 -13.87 -0.07
C ILE A 56 -1.96 -13.44 0.10
N TYR A 57 -1.62 -12.98 1.30
CA TYR A 57 -0.27 -12.51 1.51
C TYR A 57 0.69 -13.67 1.75
N ASP A 58 1.89 -13.49 1.23
CA ASP A 58 3.01 -14.39 1.44
C ASP A 58 3.90 -13.87 2.57
N ARG A 59 3.93 -12.56 2.72
CA ARG A 59 4.77 -11.90 3.69
C ARG A 59 4.06 -10.63 4.20
N LEU A 60 4.26 -10.32 5.46
CA LEU A 60 3.67 -9.14 6.09
C LEU A 60 4.79 -8.19 6.49
N VAL A 61 4.66 -6.91 6.16
CA VAL A 61 5.61 -5.90 6.58
C VAL A 61 4.89 -4.83 7.39
N THR A 62 5.59 -4.32 8.40
CA THR A 62 5.11 -3.22 9.23
C THR A 62 5.92 -1.98 8.92
N VAL A 63 5.24 -0.89 8.58
CA VAL A 63 5.90 0.36 8.24
C VAL A 63 5.38 1.45 9.17
N ARG A 64 6.30 2.21 9.77
CA ARG A 64 5.90 3.36 10.58
C ARG A 64 5.46 4.49 9.66
N LEU A 65 4.34 5.11 10.00
CA LEU A 65 3.78 6.16 9.16
C LEU A 65 4.75 7.33 8.99
N LEU A 66 5.56 7.60 10.00
CA LEU A 66 6.52 8.71 9.92
C LEU A 66 7.61 8.48 8.87
N HIS A 67 7.80 7.25 8.42
CA HIS A 67 8.79 6.95 7.38
C HIS A 67 8.19 6.99 5.97
N ILE A 68 6.91 7.27 5.83
CA ILE A 68 6.30 7.37 4.52
C ILE A 68 6.53 8.78 3.98
N MET A 69 7.22 8.84 2.84
CA MET A 69 7.52 10.11 2.20
C MET A 69 6.36 10.59 1.33
N GLN A 70 5.75 9.66 0.58
CA GLN A 70 4.63 10.03 -0.29
C GLN A 70 3.80 8.80 -0.63
N ILE A 71 2.57 9.07 -1.05
CA ILE A 71 1.65 8.07 -1.59
C ILE A 71 1.20 8.59 -2.94
N GLU A 72 1.21 7.72 -3.95
CA GLU A 72 0.79 8.12 -5.28
C GLU A 72 0.01 6.99 -5.93
N PRO A 73 -0.94 7.31 -6.81
CA PRO A 73 -1.63 6.26 -7.55
C PRO A 73 -0.63 5.42 -8.31
N HIS A 74 -0.78 4.10 -8.23
CA HIS A 74 0.07 3.19 -8.98
C HIS A 74 -0.68 2.74 -10.20
N GLN A 75 -0.38 3.35 -11.33
CA GLN A 75 -0.96 2.91 -12.57
C GLN A 75 -0.12 1.77 -13.10
N ALA A 76 -0.75 0.61 -13.23
CA ALA A 76 -0.10 -0.47 -13.94
C ALA A 76 0.36 0.08 -15.28
N PRO A 77 1.57 -0.28 -15.75
CA PRO A 77 1.99 0.12 -17.08
C PRO A 77 0.95 -0.43 -18.04
N GLY A 78 0.10 0.46 -18.52
CA GLY A 78 -0.92 0.04 -19.44
C GLY A 78 -0.32 -0.45 -20.73
N PRO A 79 -1.15 -1.02 -21.56
CA PRO A 79 -0.71 -1.44 -22.89
C PRO A 79 -0.52 -0.24 -23.80
N SER A 80 -0.19 0.82 -23.24
CA SER A 80 0.08 2.04 -24.00
C SER A 80 1.35 1.88 -24.77
#